data_dbbd683fda39248513807139db32ab37
#
_entry.id   dbbd683fda39248513807139db32ab37
#
_cell.length_a   1.000
_cell.length_b   1.000
_cell.length_c   1.000
_cell.angle_alpha   90.00
_cell.angle_beta   90.00
_cell.angle_gamma   90.00
#
_symmetry.space_group_name_H-M   'P 1'
#
loop_
_entity.id
_entity.type
_entity.pdbx_description
1 polymer ?
#
loop_
_entity_poly.entity_id
_entity_poly.type
_entity_poly.pdbx_seq_one_letter_code
_entity_poly.pdbx_strand_id
1 'polypeptide(L)'
;MQNIAILGSTGSIGRQALDVISRHPDRYRAVALAARSSAELLQEQVRVFRPETAVLTHPPKGFGGTSECEWNFGEEALLDVCARADVDAVLVAVVGIAGLPLV
;
A
#
# COMPACT_ATOMS: atom_id res chain seq x y z
N MET A 1 -4.53 -18.75 0.17
CA MET A 1 -4.65 -17.32 -0.18
C MET A 1 -3.31 -16.64 -0.03
N GLN A 2 -2.93 -15.83 -1.00
CA GLN A 2 -1.70 -15.06 -0.92
C GLN A 2 -1.96 -13.69 -0.32
N ASN A 3 -1.19 -13.33 0.68
CA ASN A 3 -1.22 -12.02 1.30
C ASN A 3 -0.20 -11.13 0.62
N ILE A 4 -0.65 -10.04 0.01
CA ILE A 4 0.17 -9.19 -0.82
C ILE A 4 0.28 -7.80 -0.20
N ALA A 5 1.50 -7.28 -0.15
CA ALA A 5 1.76 -5.89 0.18
C ALA A 5 2.00 -5.13 -1.12
N ILE A 6 1.33 -3.99 -1.29
CA ILE A 6 1.47 -3.18 -2.50
C ILE A 6 2.09 -1.84 -2.11
N LEU A 7 3.32 -1.62 -2.58
CA LEU A 7 4.03 -0.37 -2.38
C LEU A 7 3.79 0.52 -3.60
N GLY A 8 3.12 1.63 -3.41
CA GLY A 8 2.68 2.50 -4.49
C GLY A 8 1.27 2.18 -4.96
N SER A 9 0.37 1.82 -4.04
CA SER A 9 -1.00 1.40 -4.37
C SER A 9 -1.85 2.48 -5.03
N THR A 10 -1.50 3.75 -4.85
CA THR A 10 -2.24 4.87 -5.44
C THR A 10 -1.77 5.22 -6.85
N GLY A 11 -0.64 4.69 -7.30
CA GLY A 11 -0.17 4.87 -8.67
C GLY A 11 -0.93 3.99 -9.65
N SER A 12 -0.68 4.18 -10.95
CA SER A 12 -1.44 3.47 -11.98
C SER A 12 -1.19 1.95 -11.93
N ILE A 13 0.04 1.51 -11.72
CA ILE A 13 0.35 0.09 -11.64
C ILE A 13 -0.26 -0.52 -10.37
N GLY A 14 -0.16 0.18 -9.25
CA GLY A 14 -0.74 -0.29 -7.99
C GLY A 14 -2.26 -0.41 -8.06
N ARG A 15 -2.92 0.54 -8.71
CA ARG A 15 -4.38 0.48 -8.89
C ARG A 15 -4.79 -0.68 -9.80
N GLN A 16 -4.01 -0.96 -10.84
CA GLN A 16 -4.25 -2.12 -11.69
C GLN A 16 -4.09 -3.43 -10.92
N ALA A 17 -3.08 -3.50 -10.06
CA ALA A 17 -2.86 -4.67 -9.22
C ALA A 17 -4.03 -4.88 -8.24
N LEU A 18 -4.53 -3.81 -7.64
CA LEU A 18 -5.69 -3.89 -6.76
C LEU A 18 -6.95 -4.33 -7.51
N ASP A 19 -7.12 -3.89 -8.75
CA ASP A 19 -8.23 -4.33 -9.59
C ASP A 19 -8.18 -5.86 -9.80
N VAL A 20 -6.99 -6.40 -10.09
CA VAL A 20 -6.82 -7.84 -10.21
C VAL A 20 -7.16 -8.56 -8.90
N ILE A 21 -6.68 -8.03 -7.78
CA ILE A 21 -6.97 -8.61 -6.47
C ILE A 21 -8.47 -8.61 -6.20
N SER A 22 -9.18 -7.54 -6.55
CA SER A 22 -10.61 -7.43 -6.33
C SER A 22 -11.42 -8.47 -7.13
N ARG A 23 -10.87 -8.93 -8.26
CA ARG A 23 -11.51 -9.95 -9.09
C ARG A 23 -11.24 -11.36 -8.60
N HIS A 24 -10.24 -11.53 -7.72
CA HIS A 24 -9.84 -12.85 -7.22
C HIS A 24 -9.72 -12.82 -5.69
N PRO A 25 -10.81 -12.47 -4.98
CA PRO A 25 -10.74 -12.33 -3.52
C PRO A 25 -10.50 -13.65 -2.78
N ASP A 26 -10.71 -14.78 -3.47
CA ASP A 26 -10.44 -16.11 -2.94
C ASP A 26 -8.96 -16.51 -3.07
N ARG A 27 -8.19 -15.78 -3.86
CA ARG A 27 -6.77 -16.10 -4.13
C ARG A 27 -5.82 -15.10 -3.51
N TYR A 28 -6.21 -13.83 -3.48
CA TYR A 28 -5.33 -12.74 -3.09
C TYR A 28 -5.99 -11.84 -2.08
N ARG A 29 -5.19 -11.37 -1.14
CA ARG A 29 -5.62 -10.36 -0.19
C ARG A 29 -4.55 -9.27 -0.11
N ALA A 30 -4.98 -8.01 -0.22
CA ALA A 30 -4.10 -6.88 0.01
C ALA A 30 -4.02 -6.64 1.51
N VAL A 31 -2.95 -7.09 2.15
CA VAL A 31 -2.79 -6.96 3.61
C VAL A 31 -2.10 -5.67 4.00
N ALA A 32 -1.36 -5.06 3.08
CA ALA A 32 -0.67 -3.80 3.32
C ALA A 32 -0.69 -2.96 2.07
N LEU A 33 -1.01 -1.69 2.22
CA LEU A 33 -0.99 -0.71 1.14
C LEU A 33 -0.08 0.43 1.54
N ALA A 34 0.71 0.92 0.61
CA ALA A 34 1.61 2.03 0.87
C ALA A 34 1.58 3.03 -0.27
N ALA A 35 1.65 4.29 0.08
CA ALA A 35 1.73 5.40 -0.86
C ALA A 35 2.66 6.45 -0.31
N ARG A 36 2.99 7.44 -1.13
CA ARG A 36 3.85 8.53 -0.68
C ARG A 36 3.05 9.55 0.14
N SER A 37 2.08 10.21 -0.49
CA SER A 37 1.35 11.30 0.15
C SER A 37 -0.12 11.36 -0.23
N SER A 38 -0.60 10.45 -1.08
CA SER A 38 -1.99 10.44 -1.56
C SER A 38 -2.94 9.90 -0.51
N ALA A 39 -3.14 10.64 0.57
CA ALA A 39 -3.91 10.19 1.72
C ALA A 39 -5.38 9.90 1.38
N GLU A 40 -6.02 10.76 0.58
CA GLU A 40 -7.44 10.58 0.25
C GLU A 40 -7.68 9.30 -0.54
N LEU A 41 -6.88 9.07 -1.58
CA LEU A 41 -7.02 7.87 -2.39
C LEU A 41 -6.67 6.61 -1.58
N LEU A 42 -5.64 6.70 -0.76
CA LEU A 42 -5.26 5.56 0.07
C LEU A 42 -6.36 5.24 1.09
N GLN A 43 -7.01 6.24 1.66
CA GLN A 43 -8.15 6.02 2.56
C GLN A 43 -9.29 5.29 1.86
N GLU A 44 -9.58 5.65 0.61
CA GLU A 44 -10.60 4.96 -0.18
C GLU A 44 -10.22 3.50 -0.41
N GLN A 45 -8.95 3.25 -0.73
CA GLN A 45 -8.46 1.89 -0.92
C GLN A 45 -8.54 1.07 0.37
N VAL A 46 -8.25 1.68 1.50
CA VAL A 46 -8.37 1.05 2.82
C VAL A 46 -9.82 0.62 3.07
N ARG A 47 -10.78 1.44 2.72
CA ARG A 47 -12.19 1.10 2.91
C ARG A 47 -12.63 -0.09 2.06
N VAL A 48 -12.12 -0.16 0.84
CA VAL A 48 -12.51 -1.21 -0.11
C VAL A 48 -11.79 -2.52 0.19
N PHE A 49 -10.48 -2.47 0.38
CA PHE A 49 -9.66 -3.67 0.49
C PHE A 49 -9.42 -4.12 1.92
N ARG A 50 -9.63 -3.25 2.89
CA ARG A 50 -9.48 -3.53 4.31
C ARG A 50 -8.14 -4.19 4.66
N PRO A 51 -7.02 -3.56 4.32
CA PRO A 51 -5.72 -4.08 4.68
C PRO A 51 -5.53 -4.03 6.19
N GLU A 52 -4.56 -4.79 6.69
CA GLU A 52 -4.20 -4.71 8.10
C GLU A 52 -3.42 -3.45 8.41
N THR A 53 -2.63 -2.96 7.45
CA THR A 53 -1.85 -1.75 7.63
C THR A 53 -1.82 -0.91 6.37
N ALA A 54 -1.70 0.39 6.54
CA ALA A 54 -1.49 1.36 5.47
C ALA A 54 -0.33 2.28 5.84
N VAL A 55 0.47 2.63 4.86
CA VAL A 55 1.66 3.45 5.06
C VAL A 55 1.65 4.65 4.15
N LEU A 56 1.91 5.83 4.70
CA LEU A 56 2.24 7.04 3.95
C LEU A 56 3.66 7.44 4.32
N THR A 57 4.57 7.43 3.34
CA THR A 57 5.97 7.79 3.61
C THR A 57 6.13 9.28 3.83
N HIS A 58 5.30 10.09 3.19
CA HIS A 58 5.30 11.54 3.30
C HIS A 58 3.87 12.02 3.54
N PRO A 59 3.32 11.80 4.73
CA PRO A 59 1.92 12.13 4.98
C PRO A 59 1.67 13.63 4.89
N PRO A 60 0.48 14.04 4.40
CA PRO A 60 0.13 15.44 4.42
C PRO A 60 0.05 15.96 5.86
N LYS A 61 0.32 17.25 6.02
CA LYS A 61 0.28 17.89 7.33
C LYS A 61 -1.10 17.71 7.97
N GLY A 62 -1.11 17.26 9.20
CA GLY A 62 -2.34 17.07 9.96
C GLY A 62 -3.02 15.73 9.76
N PHE A 63 -2.54 14.89 8.84
CA PHE A 63 -3.12 13.57 8.67
C PHE A 63 -2.57 12.61 9.72
N GLY A 64 -3.43 12.02 10.51
CA GLY A 64 -3.08 11.09 11.58
C GLY A 64 -3.60 9.67 11.39
N GLY A 65 -4.17 9.37 10.23
CA GLY A 65 -4.72 8.05 9.96
C GLY A 65 -6.20 7.95 10.22
N THR A 66 -6.73 6.74 10.11
CA THR A 66 -8.14 6.44 10.37
C THR A 66 -8.25 5.23 11.29
N SER A 67 -9.46 4.93 11.75
CA SER A 67 -9.70 3.78 12.62
C SER A 67 -9.87 2.45 11.85
N GLU A 68 -9.83 2.50 10.52
CA GLU A 68 -10.15 1.35 9.69
C GLU A 68 -9.00 0.33 9.58
N CYS A 69 -7.78 0.77 9.83
CA CYS A 69 -6.61 -0.10 9.86
C CYS A 69 -5.50 0.56 10.67
N GLU A 70 -4.39 -0.15 10.84
CA GLU A 70 -3.20 0.42 11.45
C GLU A 70 -2.50 1.31 10.42
N TRP A 71 -2.29 2.57 10.76
CA TRP A 71 -1.57 3.51 9.93
C TRP A 71 -0.16 3.72 10.46
N ASN A 72 0.80 3.72 9.56
CA ASN A 72 2.19 3.99 9.88
C ASN A 72 2.73 5.00 8.88
N PHE A 73 3.75 5.74 9.29
CA PHE A 73 4.27 6.87 8.51
C PHE A 73 5.78 6.80 8.42
N GLY A 74 6.31 7.30 7.30
CA GLY A 74 7.75 7.35 7.07
C GLY A 74 8.26 6.16 6.31
N GLU A 75 9.49 6.28 5.81
CA GLU A 75 10.11 5.24 4.98
C GLU A 75 10.44 3.98 5.76
N GLU A 76 10.72 4.10 7.05
CA GLU A 76 10.97 2.93 7.90
C GLU A 76 9.76 2.01 7.95
N ALA A 77 8.56 2.57 7.89
CA ALA A 77 7.33 1.78 7.88
C ALA A 77 7.23 0.88 6.63
N LEU A 78 7.80 1.30 5.50
CA LEU A 78 7.86 0.45 4.31
C LEU A 78 8.71 -0.79 4.56
N LEU A 79 9.85 -0.61 5.23
CA LEU A 79 10.72 -1.73 5.56
C LEU A 79 10.02 -2.71 6.50
N ASP A 80 9.28 -2.19 7.46
CA ASP A 80 8.52 -3.02 8.39
C ASP A 80 7.46 -3.84 7.65
N VAL A 81 6.78 -3.24 6.67
CA VAL A 81 5.80 -3.95 5.84
C VAL A 81 6.47 -5.09 5.07
N CYS A 82 7.62 -4.82 4.45
CA CYS A 82 8.34 -5.85 3.69
C CYS A 82 8.84 -6.99 4.58
N ALA A 83 9.06 -6.72 5.85
CA ALA A 83 9.56 -7.71 6.82
C ALA A 83 8.44 -8.47 7.54
N ARG A 84 7.17 -8.16 7.28
CA ARG A 84 6.05 -8.84 7.96
C ARG A 84 6.03 -10.31 7.59
N ALA A 85 5.86 -11.15 8.61
CA ALA A 85 5.83 -12.60 8.41
C ALA A 85 4.57 -13.08 7.67
N ASP A 86 3.50 -12.30 7.71
CA ASP A 86 2.23 -12.64 7.07
C ASP A 86 2.14 -12.20 5.60
N VAL A 87 3.18 -11.55 5.06
CA VAL A 87 3.21 -11.11 3.67
C VAL A 87 3.88 -12.19 2.82
N ASP A 88 3.15 -12.71 1.85
CA ASP A 88 3.66 -13.73 0.94
C ASP A 88 4.38 -13.13 -0.25
N ALA A 89 3.98 -11.95 -0.69
CA ALA A 89 4.58 -11.27 -1.83
C ALA A 89 4.50 -9.76 -1.66
N VAL A 90 5.53 -9.06 -2.14
CA VAL A 90 5.56 -7.61 -2.15
C VAL A 90 5.60 -7.13 -3.59
N LEU A 91 4.59 -6.36 -3.99
CA LEU A 91 4.57 -5.72 -5.29
C LEU A 91 5.06 -4.29 -5.14
N VAL A 92 6.16 -3.97 -5.81
CA VAL A 92 6.68 -2.60 -5.82
C VAL A 92 6.20 -1.92 -7.09
N ALA A 93 5.22 -1.04 -6.92
CA ALA A 93 4.58 -0.33 -8.02
C ALA A 93 4.92 1.17 -7.99
N VAL A 94 6.08 1.50 -7.42
CA VAL A 94 6.54 2.88 -7.30
C VAL A 94 7.29 3.26 -8.56
N VAL A 95 6.87 4.36 -9.21
CA VAL A 95 7.57 4.93 -10.35
C VAL A 95 8.18 6.25 -9.95
N GLY A 96 9.32 6.57 -10.54
CA GLY A 96 9.96 7.86 -10.29
C GLY A 96 10.60 7.95 -8.91
N ILE A 97 11.17 6.86 -8.43
CA ILE A 97 11.95 6.92 -7.20
C ILE A 97 13.10 7.90 -7.41
N ALA A 98 13.28 8.81 -6.46
CA ALA A 98 14.31 9.84 -6.55
C ALA A 98 15.68 9.19 -6.73
N GLY A 99 16.43 9.67 -7.73
CA GLY A 99 17.76 9.16 -8.02
C GLY A 99 17.80 7.96 -8.95
N LEU A 100 16.64 7.37 -9.30
CA LEU A 100 16.59 6.29 -10.26
C LEU A 100 15.98 6.79 -11.56
N PRO A 101 16.56 6.41 -12.71
CA PRO A 101 15.94 6.77 -13.98
C PRO A 101 14.65 5.99 -14.15
N LEU A 102 13.67 6.64 -14.73
CA LEU A 102 12.47 5.95 -15.17
C LEU A 102 12.83 5.15 -16.42
N VAL A 103 12.53 3.91 -16.38
CA VAL A 103 12.76 3.04 -17.52
C VAL A 103 11.48 2.80 -18.27
#